data_3f8dec8e78830a39f07aed4bf0465e9e
#
_entry.id   3f8dec8e78830a39f07aed4bf0465e9e
#
_cell.length_a   1.000
_cell.length_b   1.000
_cell.length_c   1.000
_cell.angle_alpha   90.00
_cell.angle_beta   90.00
_cell.angle_gamma   90.00
#
_symmetry.space_group_name_H-M   'P 1'
#
loop_
_entity.id
_entity.type
_entity.pdbx_description
1 polymer ?
#
loop_
_entity_poly.entity_id
_entity_poly.type
_entity_poly.pdbx_seq_one_letter_code
_entity_poly.pdbx_strand_id
1 'polypeptide(L)'
;SELDKEALRRGTSIYYPGKVIPMLPEILSNDLCSLREGVDRYTLSVKMHIGYDGEISEYDLCESVICSKHRMTYDDVNRILEHDEYLLDKYSDIKQMIFDGYNLSRVIDKKRKQSGGINFESNEAVIVLNKDKVVDIKPRIQSKSEQMIEDFMIEANRVVAGHMFYLDLPMIYRNHDYPKADRIADFVKTVEDMDYHFRGNIYELESYVLNNCLKSFEGSVEYPLVSSLLLRCMAKAVYETGCTGHYGLGLKEYCHFTSPIRRYPDLQIHRIIKENLHGK
;
A
#
# COMPACT_ATOMS: atom_id res chain seq x y z
N SER A 1 3.15 28.21 -6.74
CA SER A 1 2.91 28.32 -8.20
C SER A 1 1.46 27.96 -8.53
N GLU A 2 0.96 28.35 -9.70
CA GLU A 2 -0.39 28.00 -10.15
C GLU A 2 -0.53 26.48 -10.31
N LEU A 3 0.53 25.81 -10.77
CA LEU A 3 0.58 24.35 -10.84
C LEU A 3 0.35 23.69 -9.46
N ASP A 4 0.96 24.25 -8.42
CA ASP A 4 0.81 23.71 -7.07
C ASP A 4 -0.61 23.92 -6.51
N LYS A 5 -1.20 25.10 -6.76
CA LYS A 5 -2.59 25.37 -6.37
C LYS A 5 -3.57 24.40 -7.04
N GLU A 6 -3.35 24.10 -8.32
CA GLU A 6 -4.19 23.14 -9.05
C GLU A 6 -3.97 21.71 -8.55
N ALA A 7 -2.74 21.30 -8.26
CA ALA A 7 -2.45 19.98 -7.69
C ALA A 7 -3.10 19.81 -6.30
N LEU A 8 -3.03 20.85 -5.45
CA LEU A 8 -3.71 20.87 -4.14
C LEU A 8 -5.24 20.79 -4.31
N ARG A 9 -5.81 21.55 -5.24
CA ARG A 9 -7.26 21.56 -5.51
C ARG A 9 -7.75 20.17 -5.95
N ARG A 10 -6.97 19.46 -6.77
CA ARG A 10 -7.28 18.09 -7.18
C ARG A 10 -7.06 17.08 -6.06
N GLY A 11 -6.03 17.27 -5.27
CA GLY A 11 -5.65 16.40 -4.16
C GLY A 11 -5.11 15.02 -4.57
N THR A 12 -5.72 14.42 -5.60
CA THR A 12 -5.35 13.09 -6.12
C THR A 12 -5.71 12.95 -7.60
N SER A 13 -5.04 12.02 -8.28
CA SER A 13 -5.49 11.55 -9.60
C SER A 13 -6.73 10.67 -9.46
N ILE A 14 -7.63 10.72 -10.44
CA ILE A 14 -8.87 9.94 -10.46
C ILE A 14 -8.79 8.94 -11.61
N TYR A 15 -9.07 7.69 -11.30
CA TYR A 15 -8.99 6.57 -12.24
C TYR A 15 -10.38 6.05 -12.56
N TYR A 16 -10.79 6.22 -13.80
CA TYR A 16 -12.01 5.63 -14.37
C TYR A 16 -11.64 4.47 -15.29
N PRO A 17 -12.56 3.54 -15.55
CA PRO A 17 -12.37 2.58 -16.62
C PRO A 17 -12.03 3.28 -17.93
N GLY A 18 -10.87 2.98 -18.52
CA GLY A 18 -10.39 3.56 -19.80
C GLY A 18 -9.92 5.01 -19.76
N LYS A 19 -9.99 5.73 -18.62
CA LYS A 19 -9.60 7.14 -18.55
C LYS A 19 -8.99 7.51 -17.19
N VAL A 20 -7.94 8.33 -17.21
CA VAL A 20 -7.33 8.90 -16.01
C VAL A 20 -7.46 10.43 -16.05
N ILE A 21 -7.86 11.02 -14.92
CA ILE A 21 -7.74 12.47 -14.68
C ILE A 21 -6.53 12.67 -13.76
N PRO A 22 -5.37 13.08 -14.28
CA PRO A 22 -4.16 13.16 -13.48
C PRO A 22 -4.17 14.35 -12.56
N MET A 23 -3.53 14.23 -11.37
CA MET A 23 -3.31 15.34 -10.43
C MET A 23 -2.36 16.38 -11.01
N LEU A 24 -1.31 15.94 -11.66
CA LEU A 24 -0.33 16.79 -12.36
C LEU A 24 -0.56 16.72 -13.88
N PRO A 25 -0.15 17.75 -14.65
CA PRO A 25 -0.18 17.71 -16.11
C PRO A 25 0.53 16.46 -16.67
N GLU A 26 0.04 15.93 -17.79
CA GLU A 26 0.55 14.68 -18.37
C GLU A 26 2.03 14.73 -18.72
N ILE A 27 2.55 15.90 -19.13
CA ILE A 27 3.99 16.08 -19.38
C ILE A 27 4.83 15.83 -18.11
N LEU A 28 4.28 16.07 -16.92
CA LEU A 28 4.94 15.73 -15.66
C LEU A 28 4.67 14.28 -15.27
N SER A 29 3.41 13.89 -15.21
CA SER A 29 3.02 12.57 -14.70
C SER A 29 3.46 11.40 -15.59
N ASN A 30 3.47 11.58 -16.91
CA ASN A 30 3.74 10.51 -17.88
C ASN A 30 5.15 10.59 -18.48
N ASP A 31 5.88 11.71 -18.30
CA ASP A 31 7.22 11.88 -18.84
C ASP A 31 8.23 12.31 -17.77
N LEU A 32 8.30 13.61 -17.45
CA LEU A 32 9.42 14.17 -16.64
C LEU A 32 9.55 13.55 -15.25
N CYS A 33 8.44 13.24 -14.59
CA CYS A 33 8.44 12.60 -13.26
C CYS A 33 8.29 11.06 -13.34
N SER A 34 8.02 10.50 -14.53
CA SER A 34 7.89 9.06 -14.72
C SER A 34 9.26 8.39 -14.76
N LEU A 35 9.40 7.25 -14.06
CA LEU A 35 10.63 6.43 -14.04
C LEU A 35 10.70 5.59 -15.32
N ARG A 36 10.93 6.26 -16.46
CA ARG A 36 10.98 5.65 -17.78
C ARG A 36 12.21 4.76 -17.95
N GLU A 37 12.03 3.67 -18.68
CA GLU A 37 13.12 2.75 -19.03
C GLU A 37 14.23 3.46 -19.79
N GLY A 38 15.48 3.22 -19.39
CA GLY A 38 16.68 3.74 -20.04
C GLY A 38 16.93 5.23 -19.86
N VAL A 39 16.20 5.92 -18.97
CA VAL A 39 16.32 7.36 -18.78
C VAL A 39 16.64 7.69 -17.32
N ASP A 40 17.68 8.51 -17.12
CA ASP A 40 18.04 8.99 -15.78
C ASP A 40 16.93 9.87 -15.21
N ARG A 41 16.57 9.62 -13.95
CA ARG A 41 15.55 10.37 -13.21
C ARG A 41 16.02 10.70 -11.79
N TYR A 42 15.80 11.94 -11.38
CA TYR A 42 15.94 12.33 -9.98
C TYR A 42 14.86 11.69 -9.15
N THR A 43 15.27 11.10 -8.03
CA THR A 43 14.37 10.42 -7.11
C THR A 43 14.68 10.78 -5.67
N LEU A 44 13.68 10.67 -4.80
CA LEU A 44 13.87 10.56 -3.37
C LEU A 44 13.76 9.06 -3.03
N SER A 45 14.83 8.49 -2.49
CA SER A 45 14.97 7.05 -2.33
C SER A 45 15.08 6.66 -0.87
N VAL A 46 14.47 5.53 -0.52
CA VAL A 46 14.65 4.87 0.76
C VAL A 46 15.36 3.54 0.50
N LYS A 47 16.56 3.38 1.04
CA LYS A 47 17.30 2.11 1.04
C LYS A 47 17.08 1.46 2.39
N MET A 48 16.85 0.15 2.40
CA MET A 48 16.58 -0.60 3.63
C MET A 48 17.32 -1.92 3.62
N HIS A 49 17.90 -2.27 4.77
CA HIS A 49 18.40 -3.61 5.03
C HIS A 49 17.35 -4.36 5.86
N ILE A 50 16.73 -5.36 5.27
CA ILE A 50 15.66 -6.17 5.87
C ILE A 50 16.20 -7.58 6.14
N GLY A 51 16.14 -8.00 7.39
CA GLY A 51 16.55 -9.34 7.81
C GLY A 51 15.56 -10.43 7.37
N TYR A 52 15.96 -11.70 7.52
CA TYR A 52 15.10 -12.86 7.26
C TYR A 52 13.88 -12.94 8.20
N ASP A 53 13.91 -12.21 9.30
CA ASP A 53 12.81 -12.03 10.26
C ASP A 53 11.86 -10.88 9.89
N GLY A 54 12.18 -10.12 8.83
CA GLY A 54 11.44 -8.94 8.38
C GLY A 54 11.74 -7.67 9.19
N GLU A 55 12.75 -7.70 10.09
CA GLU A 55 13.17 -6.48 10.79
C GLU A 55 14.08 -5.63 9.90
N ILE A 56 13.93 -4.31 10.02
CA ILE A 56 14.82 -3.35 9.37
C ILE A 56 15.94 -3.01 10.33
N SER A 57 17.15 -3.40 9.98
CA SER A 57 18.36 -3.12 10.78
C SER A 57 18.97 -1.76 10.47
N GLU A 58 18.83 -1.30 9.25
CA GLU A 58 19.41 -0.06 8.75
C GLU A 58 18.58 0.50 7.60
N TYR A 59 18.48 1.82 7.51
CA TYR A 59 17.90 2.48 6.34
C TYR A 59 18.61 3.81 6.05
N ASP A 60 18.53 4.26 4.81
CA ASP A 60 19.02 5.56 4.34
C ASP A 60 17.95 6.25 3.49
N LEU A 61 17.73 7.54 3.75
CA LEU A 61 16.79 8.39 3.03
C LEU A 61 17.58 9.48 2.30
N CYS A 62 17.64 9.41 0.98
CA CYS A 62 18.50 10.29 0.20
C CYS A 62 17.90 10.72 -1.14
N GLU A 63 18.35 11.86 -1.64
CA GLU A 63 18.19 12.21 -3.05
C GLU A 63 19.13 11.36 -3.90
N SER A 64 18.63 10.86 -5.02
CA SER A 64 19.39 9.98 -5.89
C SER A 64 19.04 10.17 -7.37
N VAL A 65 19.80 9.54 -8.24
CA VAL A 65 19.51 9.40 -9.66
C VAL A 65 19.39 7.92 -9.96
N ILE A 66 18.28 7.53 -10.58
CA ILE A 66 18.08 6.15 -11.03
C ILE A 66 17.84 6.08 -12.53
N CYS A 67 18.22 4.95 -13.12
CA CYS A 67 17.90 4.60 -14.50
C CYS A 67 17.19 3.24 -14.50
N SER A 68 15.88 3.23 -14.77
CA SER A 68 15.11 1.99 -14.82
C SER A 68 15.59 1.11 -15.97
N LYS A 69 15.95 -0.13 -15.70
CA LYS A 69 16.43 -1.09 -16.70
C LYS A 69 15.31 -1.61 -17.59
N HIS A 70 14.17 -1.93 -16.97
CA HIS A 70 13.00 -2.48 -17.64
C HIS A 70 11.73 -1.85 -17.11
N ARG A 71 10.78 -1.61 -18.02
CA ARG A 71 9.40 -1.25 -17.67
C ARG A 71 8.56 -2.52 -17.60
N MET A 72 8.52 -3.12 -16.40
CA MET A 72 7.74 -4.33 -16.17
C MET A 72 6.24 -4.05 -16.03
N THR A 73 5.43 -5.04 -16.45
CA THR A 73 3.99 -5.09 -16.15
C THR A 73 3.73 -6.12 -15.05
N TYR A 74 2.64 -5.96 -14.32
CA TYR A 74 2.23 -6.96 -13.32
C TYR A 74 2.01 -8.33 -13.95
N ASP A 75 1.44 -8.38 -15.17
CA ASP A 75 1.23 -9.62 -15.91
C ASP A 75 2.54 -10.32 -16.24
N ASP A 76 3.53 -9.61 -16.81
CA ASP A 76 4.83 -10.19 -17.11
C ASP A 76 5.52 -10.74 -15.86
N VAL A 77 5.47 -9.99 -14.74
CA VAL A 77 6.06 -10.45 -13.46
C VAL A 77 5.34 -11.68 -12.92
N ASN A 78 4.00 -11.73 -12.97
CA ASN A 78 3.25 -12.92 -12.55
C ASN A 78 3.64 -14.14 -13.37
N ARG A 79 3.73 -14.00 -14.71
CA ARG A 79 4.15 -15.09 -15.60
C ARG A 79 5.59 -15.55 -15.35
N ILE A 80 6.51 -14.62 -15.03
CA ILE A 80 7.87 -14.98 -14.60
C ILE A 80 7.83 -15.81 -13.32
N LEU A 81 7.02 -15.40 -12.32
CA LEU A 81 6.85 -16.15 -11.07
C LEU A 81 6.17 -17.52 -11.28
N GLU A 82 5.48 -17.71 -12.40
CA GLU A 82 4.88 -18.96 -12.84
C GLU A 82 5.76 -19.76 -13.82
N HIS A 83 7.03 -19.34 -13.95
CA HIS A 83 8.05 -19.99 -14.77
C HIS A 83 7.78 -20.00 -16.30
N ASP A 84 7.20 -18.93 -16.85
CA ASP A 84 7.07 -18.76 -18.30
C ASP A 84 8.47 -18.68 -18.95
N GLU A 85 8.83 -19.69 -19.74
CA GLU A 85 10.17 -19.85 -20.32
C GLU A 85 10.57 -18.66 -21.22
N TYR A 86 9.63 -18.14 -22.03
CA TYR A 86 9.90 -17.01 -22.92
C TYR A 86 10.25 -15.74 -22.13
N LEU A 87 9.51 -15.45 -21.06
CA LEU A 87 9.77 -14.27 -20.22
C LEU A 87 11.02 -14.46 -19.33
N LEU A 88 11.29 -15.67 -18.89
CA LEU A 88 12.53 -15.99 -18.16
C LEU A 88 13.79 -15.80 -19.02
N ASP A 89 13.71 -16.07 -20.32
CA ASP A 89 14.81 -15.81 -21.25
C ASP A 89 14.90 -14.30 -21.54
N LYS A 90 13.78 -13.68 -21.92
CA LYS A 90 13.70 -12.23 -22.23
C LYS A 90 14.22 -11.33 -21.12
N TYR A 91 13.95 -11.66 -19.86
CA TYR A 91 14.35 -10.91 -18.67
C TYR A 91 15.39 -11.66 -17.83
N SER A 92 16.30 -12.36 -18.53
CA SER A 92 17.34 -13.19 -17.90
C SER A 92 18.27 -12.41 -16.95
N ASP A 93 18.46 -11.13 -17.20
CA ASP A 93 19.29 -10.21 -16.41
C ASP A 93 18.65 -9.80 -15.08
N ILE A 94 17.31 -9.87 -14.94
CA ILE A 94 16.59 -9.45 -13.73
C ILE A 94 15.72 -10.54 -13.10
N LYS A 95 15.58 -11.72 -13.73
CA LYS A 95 14.68 -12.77 -13.21
C LYS A 95 14.97 -13.16 -11.77
N GLN A 96 16.25 -13.28 -11.38
CA GLN A 96 16.61 -13.62 -10.01
C GLN A 96 16.16 -12.55 -9.03
N MET A 97 16.36 -11.27 -9.37
CA MET A 97 15.90 -10.15 -8.55
C MET A 97 14.36 -10.18 -8.36
N ILE A 98 13.59 -10.62 -9.37
CA ILE A 98 12.13 -10.76 -9.25
C ILE A 98 11.77 -11.86 -8.25
N PHE A 99 12.42 -13.04 -8.32
CA PHE A 99 12.17 -14.11 -7.35
C PHE A 99 12.60 -13.71 -5.93
N ASP A 100 13.76 -13.07 -5.78
CA ASP A 100 14.23 -12.57 -4.49
C ASP A 100 13.31 -11.51 -3.91
N GLY A 101 12.82 -10.58 -4.76
CA GLY A 101 11.83 -9.59 -4.39
C GLY A 101 10.52 -10.22 -3.92
N TYR A 102 10.02 -11.23 -4.63
CA TYR A 102 8.83 -11.97 -4.21
C TYR A 102 9.04 -12.68 -2.86
N ASN A 103 10.19 -13.33 -2.65
CA ASN A 103 10.52 -13.97 -1.38
C ASN A 103 10.59 -12.94 -0.24
N LEU A 104 11.22 -11.79 -0.48
CA LEU A 104 11.30 -10.69 0.50
C LEU A 104 9.91 -10.15 0.83
N SER A 105 9.02 -9.94 -0.15
CA SER A 105 7.65 -9.47 0.13
C SER A 105 6.89 -10.44 1.03
N ARG A 106 7.11 -11.75 0.88
CA ARG A 106 6.53 -12.78 1.76
C ARG A 106 6.98 -12.66 3.21
N VAL A 107 8.25 -12.30 3.42
CA VAL A 107 8.81 -12.05 4.76
C VAL A 107 8.16 -10.81 5.36
N ILE A 108 8.05 -9.72 4.60
CA ILE A 108 7.43 -8.47 5.01
C ILE A 108 5.94 -8.68 5.36
N ASP A 109 5.18 -9.33 4.48
CA ASP A 109 3.75 -9.61 4.70
C ASP A 109 3.54 -10.47 5.97
N LYS A 110 4.37 -11.52 6.15
CA LYS A 110 4.32 -12.36 7.36
C LYS A 110 4.56 -11.53 8.62
N LYS A 111 5.55 -10.65 8.62
CA LYS A 111 5.86 -9.75 9.74
C LYS A 111 4.70 -8.82 10.04
N ARG A 112 4.15 -8.16 9.00
CA ARG A 112 2.99 -7.27 9.13
C ARG A 112 1.77 -7.98 9.72
N LYS A 113 1.47 -9.19 9.27
CA LYS A 113 0.38 -10.02 9.82
C LYS A 113 0.60 -10.40 11.28
N GLN A 114 1.85 -10.66 11.68
CA GLN A 114 2.20 -10.92 13.08
C GLN A 114 2.05 -9.67 13.96
N SER A 115 2.29 -8.48 13.42
CA SER A 115 2.08 -7.20 14.09
C SER A 115 0.60 -6.75 14.12
N GLY A 116 -0.32 -7.57 13.61
CA GLY A 116 -1.76 -7.31 13.65
C GLY A 116 -2.35 -6.71 12.37
N GLY A 117 -1.58 -6.60 11.29
CA GLY A 117 -2.11 -6.15 10.00
C GLY A 117 -3.30 -7.00 9.54
N ILE A 118 -4.43 -6.36 9.23
CA ILE A 118 -5.64 -7.03 8.76
C ILE A 118 -5.63 -7.00 7.23
N ASN A 119 -5.71 -8.16 6.60
CA ASN A 119 -5.89 -8.27 5.16
C ASN A 119 -7.37 -8.44 4.86
N PHE A 120 -7.96 -7.44 4.24
CA PHE A 120 -9.29 -7.57 3.66
C PHE A 120 -9.16 -8.02 2.20
N GLU A 121 -9.82 -9.10 1.84
CA GLU A 121 -10.00 -9.39 0.42
C GLU A 121 -10.83 -8.27 -0.20
N SER A 122 -10.29 -7.67 -1.27
CA SER A 122 -11.01 -6.61 -1.98
C SER A 122 -12.17 -7.22 -2.77
N ASN A 123 -13.39 -6.82 -2.43
CA ASN A 123 -14.58 -7.12 -3.23
C ASN A 123 -14.77 -6.12 -4.38
N GLU A 124 -13.68 -5.48 -4.84
CA GLU A 124 -13.74 -4.57 -5.97
C GLU A 124 -14.07 -5.32 -7.26
N ALA A 125 -14.83 -4.66 -8.11
CA ALA A 125 -15.13 -5.18 -9.43
C ALA A 125 -14.23 -4.52 -10.49
N VAL A 126 -13.66 -5.32 -11.37
CA VAL A 126 -12.99 -4.86 -12.58
C VAL A 126 -14.00 -4.79 -13.71
N ILE A 127 -14.19 -3.59 -14.25
CA ILE A 127 -15.04 -3.37 -15.42
C ILE A 127 -14.19 -3.59 -16.68
N VAL A 128 -14.53 -4.61 -17.46
CA VAL A 128 -13.86 -4.91 -18.73
C VAL A 128 -14.51 -4.11 -19.85
N LEU A 129 -13.72 -3.29 -20.51
CA LEU A 129 -14.17 -2.48 -21.64
C LEU A 129 -13.71 -3.07 -22.97
N ASN A 130 -14.57 -2.97 -23.99
CA ASN A 130 -14.21 -3.11 -25.38
C ASN A 130 -14.68 -1.86 -26.13
N LYS A 131 -13.75 -1.02 -26.62
CA LYS A 131 -14.04 0.24 -27.32
C LYS A 131 -15.10 1.08 -26.57
N ASP A 132 -14.81 1.42 -25.31
CA ASP A 132 -15.67 2.23 -24.42
C ASP A 132 -17.02 1.60 -24.02
N LYS A 133 -17.28 0.36 -24.37
CA LYS A 133 -18.48 -0.39 -23.92
C LYS A 133 -18.09 -1.41 -22.88
N VAL A 134 -18.87 -1.46 -21.80
CA VAL A 134 -18.74 -2.50 -20.78
C VAL A 134 -19.13 -3.85 -21.42
N VAL A 135 -18.21 -4.80 -21.41
CA VAL A 135 -18.44 -6.16 -21.94
C VAL A 135 -18.48 -7.20 -20.83
N ASP A 136 -17.87 -6.92 -19.68
CA ASP A 136 -17.86 -7.86 -18.55
C ASP A 136 -17.58 -7.12 -17.24
N ILE A 137 -17.98 -7.73 -16.11
CA ILE A 137 -17.65 -7.28 -14.75
C ILE A 137 -17.13 -8.50 -13.99
N LYS A 138 -15.88 -8.43 -13.54
CA LYS A 138 -15.20 -9.52 -12.82
C LYS A 138 -14.77 -9.10 -11.43
N PRO A 139 -14.75 -10.00 -10.45
CA PRO A 139 -14.11 -9.69 -9.17
C PRO A 139 -12.62 -9.41 -9.40
N ARG A 140 -12.10 -8.39 -8.74
CA ARG A 140 -10.67 -8.10 -8.73
C ARG A 140 -9.97 -9.10 -7.80
N ILE A 141 -9.07 -9.87 -8.35
CA ILE A 141 -8.17 -10.72 -7.58
C ILE A 141 -6.79 -10.06 -7.61
N GLN A 142 -6.28 -9.72 -6.43
CA GLN A 142 -4.93 -9.16 -6.32
C GLN A 142 -3.90 -10.24 -6.70
N SER A 143 -3.02 -9.90 -7.63
CA SER A 143 -1.97 -10.80 -8.09
C SER A 143 -0.75 -10.80 -7.17
N LYS A 144 0.13 -11.80 -7.31
CA LYS A 144 1.39 -11.91 -6.54
C LYS A 144 2.30 -10.69 -6.74
N SER A 145 2.39 -10.18 -7.96
CA SER A 145 3.21 -9.03 -8.27
C SER A 145 2.65 -7.72 -7.72
N GLU A 146 1.32 -7.56 -7.71
CA GLU A 146 0.67 -6.40 -7.06
C GLU A 146 0.88 -6.42 -5.55
N GLN A 147 0.73 -7.59 -4.90
CA GLN A 147 1.00 -7.78 -3.48
C GLN A 147 2.48 -7.45 -3.15
N MET A 148 3.42 -7.93 -3.96
CA MET A 148 4.85 -7.65 -3.78
C MET A 148 5.14 -6.15 -3.77
N ILE A 149 4.60 -5.41 -4.72
CA ILE A 149 4.80 -3.95 -4.78
C ILE A 149 4.09 -3.24 -3.62
N GLU A 150 2.89 -3.68 -3.23
CA GLU A 150 2.17 -3.14 -2.08
C GLU A 150 2.99 -3.30 -0.79
N ASP A 151 3.54 -4.49 -0.53
CA ASP A 151 4.36 -4.75 0.65
C ASP A 151 5.58 -3.82 0.70
N PHE A 152 6.28 -3.62 -0.41
CA PHE A 152 7.41 -2.69 -0.49
C PHE A 152 6.98 -1.23 -0.29
N MET A 153 5.84 -0.82 -0.85
CA MET A 153 5.30 0.52 -0.64
C MET A 153 4.92 0.76 0.83
N ILE A 154 4.30 -0.22 1.49
CA ILE A 154 3.94 -0.13 2.91
C ILE A 154 5.20 0.03 3.76
N GLU A 155 6.25 -0.77 3.52
CA GLU A 155 7.50 -0.66 4.28
C GLU A 155 8.21 0.68 4.06
N ALA A 156 8.29 1.17 2.82
CA ALA A 156 8.86 2.49 2.54
C ALA A 156 8.07 3.61 3.24
N ASN A 157 6.74 3.55 3.20
CA ASN A 157 5.87 4.50 3.88
C ASN A 157 6.08 4.47 5.41
N ARG A 158 6.20 3.26 6.00
CA ARG A 158 6.44 3.06 7.44
C ARG A 158 7.79 3.64 7.87
N VAL A 159 8.85 3.33 7.13
CA VAL A 159 10.20 3.82 7.45
C VAL A 159 10.25 5.35 7.39
N VAL A 160 9.69 5.96 6.36
CA VAL A 160 9.63 7.42 6.25
C VAL A 160 8.82 8.04 7.38
N ALA A 161 7.66 7.47 7.72
CA ALA A 161 6.85 7.96 8.83
C ALA A 161 7.61 7.90 10.16
N GLY A 162 8.25 6.76 10.46
CA GLY A 162 9.04 6.58 11.67
C GLY A 162 10.26 7.52 11.72
N HIS A 163 10.99 7.68 10.60
CA HIS A 163 12.12 8.60 10.51
C HIS A 163 11.72 10.03 10.92
N MET A 164 10.64 10.55 10.32
CA MET A 164 10.17 11.90 10.62
C MET A 164 9.61 12.02 12.04
N PHE A 165 8.93 10.99 12.53
CA PHE A 165 8.36 10.96 13.88
C PHE A 165 9.45 11.01 14.96
N TYR A 166 10.48 10.17 14.88
CA TYR A 166 11.54 10.11 15.89
C TYR A 166 12.50 11.30 15.85
N LEU A 167 12.54 12.04 14.74
CA LEU A 167 13.26 13.30 14.62
C LEU A 167 12.42 14.54 15.00
N ASP A 168 11.17 14.31 15.42
CA ASP A 168 10.21 15.40 15.77
C ASP A 168 10.05 16.44 14.64
N LEU A 169 10.01 15.97 13.40
CA LEU A 169 9.89 16.81 12.21
C LEU A 169 8.43 16.97 11.80
N PRO A 170 8.06 18.13 11.20
CA PRO A 170 6.73 18.31 10.64
C PRO A 170 6.40 17.22 9.64
N MET A 171 5.22 16.61 9.76
CA MET A 171 4.83 15.48 8.90
C MET A 171 3.32 15.45 8.64
N ILE A 172 2.92 14.75 7.58
CA ILE A 172 1.53 14.39 7.28
C ILE A 172 1.42 12.87 7.43
N TYR A 173 0.75 12.42 8.48
CA TYR A 173 0.51 11.01 8.73
C TYR A 173 -0.76 10.53 8.05
N ARG A 174 -0.82 9.25 7.74
CA ARG A 174 -2.02 8.55 7.30
C ARG A 174 -2.55 7.74 8.48
N ASN A 175 -3.41 8.35 9.26
CA ASN A 175 -3.98 7.74 10.46
C ASN A 175 -5.20 6.88 10.13
N HIS A 176 -5.33 5.78 10.86
CA HIS A 176 -6.51 4.92 10.82
C HIS A 176 -6.85 4.50 12.24
N ASP A 177 -7.87 5.13 12.80
CA ASP A 177 -8.28 4.94 14.17
C ASP A 177 -8.90 3.57 14.43
N TYR A 178 -9.04 3.25 15.71
CA TYR A 178 -9.78 2.07 16.17
C TYR A 178 -11.22 2.08 15.65
N PRO A 179 -11.78 0.91 15.36
CA PRO A 179 -13.19 0.80 15.02
C PRO A 179 -14.06 1.24 16.21
N LYS A 180 -15.24 1.79 15.94
CA LYS A 180 -16.15 2.22 17.00
C LYS A 180 -16.70 1.03 17.78
N ALA A 181 -16.69 1.12 19.11
CA ALA A 181 -17.10 0.03 20.00
C ALA A 181 -18.53 -0.47 19.76
N ASP A 182 -19.48 0.43 19.44
CA ASP A 182 -20.85 0.07 19.09
C ASP A 182 -20.92 -0.84 17.85
N ARG A 183 -20.19 -0.49 16.80
CA ARG A 183 -20.12 -1.31 15.56
C ARG A 183 -19.44 -2.65 15.77
N ILE A 184 -18.39 -2.67 16.60
CA ILE A 184 -17.72 -3.92 16.94
C ILE A 184 -18.61 -4.82 17.79
N ALA A 185 -19.41 -4.27 18.70
CA ALA A 185 -20.35 -5.07 19.47
C ALA A 185 -21.38 -5.79 18.58
N ASP A 186 -21.92 -5.11 17.57
CA ASP A 186 -22.83 -5.71 16.59
C ASP A 186 -22.14 -6.79 15.75
N PHE A 187 -20.88 -6.55 15.33
CA PHE A 187 -20.07 -7.54 14.62
C PHE A 187 -19.81 -8.78 15.47
N VAL A 188 -19.36 -8.61 16.72
CA VAL A 188 -19.10 -9.69 17.68
C VAL A 188 -20.34 -10.55 17.85
N LYS A 189 -21.50 -9.94 18.10
CA LYS A 189 -22.75 -10.69 18.21
C LYS A 189 -23.04 -11.51 16.97
N THR A 190 -22.81 -10.96 15.78
CA THR A 190 -23.06 -11.66 14.52
C THR A 190 -22.14 -12.88 14.35
N VAL A 191 -20.85 -12.78 14.70
CA VAL A 191 -19.92 -13.92 14.58
C VAL A 191 -20.14 -14.95 15.68
N GLU A 192 -20.63 -14.55 16.87
CA GLU A 192 -21.04 -15.45 17.94
C GLU A 192 -22.29 -16.26 17.55
N ASP A 193 -23.24 -15.65 16.84
CA ASP A 193 -24.40 -16.35 16.24
C ASP A 193 -23.98 -17.38 15.16
N MET A 194 -22.72 -17.30 14.67
CA MET A 194 -22.08 -18.25 13.76
C MET A 194 -21.16 -19.27 14.48
N ASP A 195 -21.36 -19.51 15.76
CA ASP A 195 -20.56 -20.39 16.63
C ASP A 195 -19.09 -19.98 16.81
N TYR A 196 -18.72 -18.72 16.48
CA TYR A 196 -17.38 -18.19 16.77
C TYR A 196 -17.33 -17.55 18.16
N HIS A 197 -16.55 -18.10 19.06
CA HIS A 197 -16.36 -17.53 20.41
C HIS A 197 -15.34 -16.38 20.36
N PHE A 198 -15.84 -15.15 20.30
CA PHE A 198 -15.00 -13.97 20.30
C PHE A 198 -14.28 -13.77 21.65
N ARG A 199 -12.96 -13.55 21.60
CA ARG A 199 -12.14 -13.36 22.81
C ARG A 199 -11.40 -12.02 22.68
N GLY A 200 -11.87 -11.00 23.37
CA GLY A 200 -11.25 -9.68 23.38
C GLY A 200 -12.11 -8.65 24.08
N ASN A 201 -11.48 -7.57 24.54
CA ASN A 201 -12.19 -6.41 25.06
C ASN A 201 -12.58 -5.49 23.88
N ILE A 202 -13.86 -5.30 23.62
CA ILE A 202 -14.35 -4.49 22.51
C ILE A 202 -13.98 -3.00 22.60
N TYR A 203 -13.56 -2.52 23.78
CA TYR A 203 -13.14 -1.13 24.01
C TYR A 203 -11.63 -0.91 23.80
N GLU A 204 -10.83 -1.98 23.84
CA GLU A 204 -9.37 -1.96 23.67
C GLU A 204 -8.96 -3.11 22.75
N LEU A 205 -9.59 -3.16 21.59
CA LEU A 205 -9.47 -4.29 20.69
C LEU A 205 -8.24 -4.16 19.80
N GLU A 206 -7.25 -4.99 20.05
CA GLU A 206 -6.07 -5.09 19.19
C GLU A 206 -6.42 -5.68 17.83
N SER A 207 -5.81 -5.15 16.77
CA SER A 207 -6.10 -5.55 15.38
C SER A 207 -5.86 -7.04 15.10
N TYR A 208 -4.89 -7.67 15.80
CA TYR A 208 -4.62 -9.10 15.65
C TYR A 208 -5.80 -9.99 16.08
N VAL A 209 -6.65 -9.53 17.01
CA VAL A 209 -7.85 -10.28 17.44
C VAL A 209 -8.85 -10.36 16.30
N LEU A 210 -9.08 -9.26 15.61
CA LEU A 210 -9.94 -9.20 14.43
C LEU A 210 -9.37 -10.01 13.25
N ASN A 211 -8.05 -9.95 13.07
CA ASN A 211 -7.37 -10.76 12.06
C ASN A 211 -7.51 -12.26 12.34
N ASN A 212 -7.41 -12.69 13.59
CA ASN A 212 -7.63 -14.10 13.98
C ASN A 212 -9.10 -14.52 13.79
N CYS A 213 -10.04 -13.62 14.08
CA CYS A 213 -11.45 -13.86 13.78
C CYS A 213 -11.67 -14.09 12.27
N LEU A 214 -11.15 -13.21 11.40
CA LEU A 214 -11.24 -13.41 9.94
C LEU A 214 -10.61 -14.73 9.49
N LYS A 215 -9.43 -15.05 9.99
CA LYS A 215 -8.74 -16.31 9.64
C LYS A 215 -9.52 -17.56 9.99
N SER A 216 -10.31 -17.54 11.09
CA SER A 216 -11.11 -18.70 11.47
C SER A 216 -12.23 -19.01 10.47
N PHE A 217 -12.63 -18.03 9.66
CA PHE A 217 -13.62 -18.18 8.59
C PHE A 217 -13.00 -18.43 7.22
N GLU A 218 -11.66 -18.37 7.07
CA GLU A 218 -10.99 -18.60 5.77
C GLU A 218 -11.43 -19.93 5.16
N GLY A 219 -11.89 -19.88 3.90
CA GLY A 219 -12.39 -21.05 3.17
C GLY A 219 -13.84 -21.44 3.50
N SER A 220 -14.52 -20.77 4.43
CA SER A 220 -15.93 -20.99 4.72
C SER A 220 -16.85 -20.18 3.79
N VAL A 221 -18.13 -20.56 3.72
CA VAL A 221 -19.16 -19.84 2.96
C VAL A 221 -19.45 -18.47 3.58
N GLU A 222 -19.24 -18.34 4.89
CA GLU A 222 -19.49 -17.13 5.68
C GLU A 222 -18.39 -16.06 5.52
N TYR A 223 -17.19 -16.45 5.09
CA TYR A 223 -16.03 -15.53 5.00
C TYR A 223 -16.32 -14.22 4.28
N PRO A 224 -16.96 -14.16 3.10
CA PRO A 224 -17.25 -12.91 2.41
C PRO A 224 -18.18 -11.98 3.22
N LEU A 225 -19.14 -12.56 3.95
CA LEU A 225 -20.05 -11.82 4.82
C LEU A 225 -19.28 -11.24 6.02
N VAL A 226 -18.53 -12.08 6.73
CA VAL A 226 -17.76 -11.69 7.91
C VAL A 226 -16.73 -10.61 7.56
N SER A 227 -15.99 -10.79 6.45
CA SER A 227 -15.03 -9.81 5.94
C SER A 227 -15.70 -8.46 5.61
N SER A 228 -16.86 -8.48 4.94
CA SER A 228 -17.62 -7.28 4.59
C SER A 228 -18.18 -6.56 5.83
N LEU A 229 -18.69 -7.29 6.81
CA LEU A 229 -19.19 -6.73 8.07
C LEU A 229 -18.06 -6.08 8.86
N LEU A 230 -16.92 -6.76 8.99
CA LEU A 230 -15.76 -6.22 9.68
C LEU A 230 -15.24 -4.94 8.99
N LEU A 231 -15.13 -4.93 7.66
CA LEU A 231 -14.71 -3.74 6.91
C LEU A 231 -15.62 -2.54 7.17
N ARG A 232 -16.93 -2.75 7.32
CA ARG A 232 -17.89 -1.67 7.66
C ARG A 232 -17.75 -1.14 9.09
N CYS A 233 -17.18 -1.93 10.00
CA CYS A 233 -16.89 -1.49 11.35
C CYS A 233 -15.65 -0.59 11.42
N MET A 234 -14.74 -0.69 10.45
CA MET A 234 -13.51 0.08 10.44
C MET A 234 -13.77 1.58 10.32
N ALA A 235 -12.91 2.37 10.97
CA ALA A 235 -12.83 3.81 10.77
C ALA A 235 -12.38 4.12 9.34
N LYS A 236 -12.56 5.35 8.90
CA LYS A 236 -11.95 5.83 7.65
C LYS A 236 -10.56 6.37 7.96
N ALA A 237 -9.57 5.96 7.17
CA ALA A 237 -8.25 6.55 7.28
C ALA A 237 -8.27 8.02 6.83
N VAL A 238 -7.53 8.88 7.54
CA VAL A 238 -7.47 10.34 7.34
C VAL A 238 -6.03 10.82 7.24
N TYR A 239 -5.83 12.04 6.71
CA TYR A 239 -4.52 12.70 6.75
C TYR A 239 -4.53 13.76 7.84
N GLU A 240 -3.53 13.70 8.74
CA GLU A 240 -3.38 14.61 9.88
C GLU A 240 -1.91 14.85 10.18
N THR A 241 -1.62 15.92 10.93
CA THR A 241 -0.27 16.26 11.38
C THR A 241 0.14 15.54 12.67
N GLY A 242 -0.84 15.12 13.48
CA GLY A 242 -0.60 14.27 14.66
C GLY A 242 -0.57 12.80 14.27
N CYS A 243 0.35 12.02 14.83
CA CYS A 243 0.45 10.58 14.58
C CYS A 243 -0.39 9.80 15.59
N THR A 244 -1.44 9.09 15.14
CA THR A 244 -2.25 8.18 15.96
C THR A 244 -2.08 6.71 15.56
N GLY A 245 -1.32 6.45 14.49
CA GLY A 245 -1.07 5.12 13.96
C GLY A 245 -2.07 4.68 12.91
N HIS A 246 -1.86 3.48 12.39
CA HIS A 246 -2.73 2.89 11.37
C HIS A 246 -3.23 1.51 11.80
N TYR A 247 -4.40 1.50 12.45
CA TYR A 247 -4.98 0.29 13.04
C TYR A 247 -5.08 -0.89 12.07
N GLY A 248 -5.64 -0.67 10.87
CA GLY A 248 -5.83 -1.74 9.90
C GLY A 248 -4.53 -2.36 9.37
N LEU A 249 -3.41 -1.62 9.39
CA LEU A 249 -2.09 -2.14 9.03
C LEU A 249 -1.29 -2.65 10.24
N GLY A 250 -1.76 -2.43 11.47
CA GLY A 250 -1.04 -2.77 12.69
C GLY A 250 0.25 -1.96 12.87
N LEU A 251 0.28 -0.71 12.38
CA LEU A 251 1.45 0.15 12.38
C LEU A 251 1.29 1.34 13.32
N LYS A 252 2.35 1.66 14.07
CA LYS A 252 2.37 2.80 15.00
C LYS A 252 2.52 4.13 14.28
N GLU A 253 3.41 4.19 13.29
CA GLU A 253 3.63 5.36 12.44
C GLU A 253 3.40 4.96 10.98
N TYR A 254 2.61 5.75 10.25
CA TYR A 254 2.36 5.49 8.84
C TYR A 254 2.09 6.79 8.08
N CYS A 255 2.60 6.86 6.88
CA CYS A 255 2.33 7.95 5.95
C CYS A 255 2.12 7.42 4.53
N HIS A 256 1.80 8.31 3.61
CA HIS A 256 1.83 8.02 2.18
C HIS A 256 2.97 8.81 1.53
N PHE A 257 4.06 8.14 1.19
CA PHE A 257 5.27 8.72 0.60
C PHE A 257 5.49 8.27 -0.86
N THR A 258 5.10 7.05 -1.19
CA THR A 258 5.54 6.36 -2.41
C THR A 258 4.87 6.81 -3.71
N SER A 259 3.88 7.73 -3.68
CA SER A 259 3.11 8.08 -4.88
C SER A 259 2.92 9.61 -5.07
N PRO A 260 4.01 10.42 -5.15
CA PRO A 260 3.92 11.89 -5.20
C PRO A 260 3.31 12.43 -6.50
N ILE A 261 3.30 11.65 -7.57
CA ILE A 261 2.71 12.05 -8.87
C ILE A 261 1.17 12.08 -8.80
N ARG A 262 0.58 11.19 -7.97
CA ARG A 262 -0.87 10.96 -7.94
C ARG A 262 -1.55 11.30 -6.62
N ARG A 263 -0.81 11.62 -5.56
CA ARG A 263 -1.34 12.01 -4.25
C ARG A 263 -0.61 13.25 -3.74
N TYR A 264 -1.36 14.30 -3.42
CA TYR A 264 -0.78 15.56 -2.96
C TYR A 264 -0.08 15.45 -1.59
N PRO A 265 -0.58 14.70 -0.59
CA PRO A 265 0.14 14.50 0.66
C PRO A 265 1.53 13.89 0.46
N ASP A 266 1.68 12.89 -0.41
CA ASP A 266 3.00 12.32 -0.75
C ASP A 266 3.95 13.38 -1.31
N LEU A 267 3.46 14.25 -2.21
CA LEU A 267 4.24 15.34 -2.78
C LEU A 267 4.70 16.35 -1.70
N GLN A 268 3.85 16.66 -0.72
CA GLN A 268 4.24 17.51 0.41
C GLN A 268 5.29 16.86 1.29
N ILE A 269 5.14 15.58 1.58
CA ILE A 269 6.13 14.80 2.35
C ILE A 269 7.50 14.82 1.66
N HIS A 270 7.56 14.63 0.33
CA HIS A 270 8.79 14.77 -0.43
C HIS A 270 9.45 16.15 -0.26
N ARG A 271 8.65 17.23 -0.25
CA ARG A 271 9.17 18.59 -0.03
C ARG A 271 9.74 18.76 1.37
N ILE A 272 9.01 18.32 2.40
CA ILE A 272 9.44 18.42 3.81
C ILE A 272 10.75 17.65 4.01
N ILE A 273 10.84 16.43 3.49
CA ILE A 273 12.07 15.61 3.58
C ILE A 273 13.24 16.32 2.90
N LYS A 274 13.04 16.88 1.70
CA LYS A 274 14.11 17.58 0.97
C LYS A 274 14.57 18.85 1.70
N GLU A 275 13.65 19.61 2.29
CA GLU A 275 14.01 20.77 3.12
C GLU A 275 14.86 20.33 4.33
N ASN A 276 14.50 19.24 4.99
CA ASN A 276 15.27 18.67 6.09
C ASN A 276 16.65 18.19 5.65
N LEU A 277 16.75 17.44 4.54
CA LEU A 277 18.04 16.98 3.99
C LEU A 277 18.98 18.16 3.62
N HIS A 278 18.42 19.33 3.30
CA HIS A 278 19.18 20.54 2.98
C HIS A 278 19.39 21.47 4.19
N GLY A 279 19.04 21.02 5.40
CA GLY A 279 19.26 21.76 6.65
C GLY A 279 18.37 23.01 6.78
N LYS A 280 17.15 22.97 6.26
CA LYS A 280 16.17 24.08 6.31
C LYS A 280 15.04 23.76 7.26
#